data_280cd967a19f6a8764ef9a4f04eb2215
#
_entry.id   280cd967a19f6a8764ef9a4f04eb2215
#
_cell.length_a   1.000
_cell.length_b   1.000
_cell.length_c   1.000
_cell.angle_alpha   90.00
_cell.angle_beta   90.00
_cell.angle_gamma   90.00
#
_symmetry.space_group_name_H-M   'P 1'
#
loop_
_entity.id
_entity.type
_entity.pdbx_description
1 polymer ?
#
loop_
_entity_poly.entity_id
_entity_poly.type
_entity_poly.pdbx_seq_one_letter_code
_entity_poly.pdbx_strand_id
1 'polypeptide(L)' 'MQELHVKSLLPVRLDKYLMEQFPALGPGRLNKALRENKIKLNGKKQPLATRVQNGDVIRVYLLDDQLGLTSQE' A
#
# COMPACT_ATOMS: atom_id res chain seq x y z
N MET A 1 -9.37 2.72 -6.53
CA MET A 1 -8.32 1.70 -6.44
C MET A 1 -7.00 2.21 -7.00
N GLN A 2 -5.91 1.90 -6.35
CA GLN A 2 -4.58 2.26 -6.83
C GLN A 2 -3.77 1.00 -7.06
N GLU A 3 -2.97 1.00 -8.11
CA GLU A 3 -2.04 -0.07 -8.40
C GLU A 3 -0.62 0.51 -8.41
N LEU A 4 0.23 -0.06 -7.58
CA LEU A 4 1.61 0.42 -7.43
C LEU A 4 2.56 -0.62 -7.98
N HIS A 5 3.46 -0.19 -8.86
CA HIS A 5 4.53 -1.03 -9.38
C HIS A 5 5.79 -0.70 -8.61
N VAL A 6 6.25 -1.64 -7.81
CA VAL A 6 7.39 -1.41 -6.92
C VAL A 6 8.66 -1.23 -7.74
N LYS A 7 9.39 -0.16 -7.43
CA LYS A 7 10.68 0.12 -8.05
C LYS A 7 11.66 0.41 -6.93
N SER A 8 12.24 -0.63 -6.39
CA SER A 8 13.21 -0.51 -5.31
C SER A 8 14.37 -1.45 -5.58
N LEU A 9 15.58 -0.94 -5.41
CA LEU A 9 16.78 -1.74 -5.62
C LEU A 9 16.97 -2.76 -4.50
N LEU A 10 16.43 -2.48 -3.32
CA LEU A 10 16.52 -3.35 -2.16
C LEU A 10 15.13 -3.69 -1.66
N PRO A 11 14.93 -4.89 -1.11
CA PRO A 11 13.64 -5.22 -0.52
C PRO A 11 13.30 -4.27 0.61
N VAL A 12 12.06 -3.81 0.64
CA VAL A 12 11.54 -2.95 1.70
C VAL A 12 10.25 -3.54 2.23
N ARG A 13 9.93 -3.24 3.49
CA ARG A 13 8.69 -3.74 4.07
C ARG A 13 7.49 -3.10 3.36
N LEU A 14 6.45 -3.91 3.21
CA LEU A 14 5.23 -3.46 2.54
C LEU A 14 4.62 -2.23 3.22
N ASP A 15 4.57 -2.22 4.56
CA ASP A 15 4.01 -1.11 5.30
C ASP A 15 4.83 0.18 5.07
N LYS A 16 6.15 0.06 5.09
CA LYS A 16 7.00 1.22 4.87
C LYS A 16 6.82 1.77 3.46
N TYR A 17 6.77 0.89 2.47
CA TYR A 17 6.59 1.31 1.10
C TYR A 17 5.27 2.05 0.91
N LEU A 18 4.19 1.50 1.49
CA LEU A 18 2.86 2.11 1.38
C LEU A 18 2.80 3.46 2.09
N MET A 19 3.44 3.60 3.24
CA MET A 19 3.47 4.88 3.94
C MET A 19 4.25 5.94 3.19
N GLU A 20 5.25 5.54 2.43
CA GLU A 20 6.00 6.47 1.59
C GLU A 20 5.17 6.91 0.39
N GLN A 21 4.39 6.01 -0.18
CA GLN A 21 3.55 6.34 -1.33
C GLN A 21 2.31 7.13 -0.92
N PHE A 22 1.78 6.87 0.27
CA PHE A 22 0.57 7.51 0.76
C PHE A 22 0.80 8.05 2.17
N PRO A 23 1.46 9.22 2.28
CA PRO A 23 1.79 9.77 3.61
C PRO A 23 0.57 10.02 4.51
N ALA A 24 -0.60 10.24 3.92
CA ALA A 24 -1.82 10.43 4.69
C ALA A 24 -2.34 9.14 5.32
N LEU A 25 -1.81 8.01 4.92
CA LEU A 25 -2.25 6.70 5.38
C LEU A 25 -1.35 6.24 6.53
N GLY A 26 -1.81 6.45 7.74
CA GLY A 26 -1.03 6.08 8.92
C GLY A 26 -1.02 4.58 9.18
N PRO A 27 -0.18 4.13 10.14
CA PRO A 27 -0.07 2.69 10.43
C PRO A 27 -1.40 2.05 10.85
N GLY A 28 -2.22 2.77 11.59
CA GLY A 28 -3.54 2.25 11.99
C GLY A 28 -4.44 1.98 10.81
N ARG A 29 -4.45 2.91 9.85
CA ARG A 29 -5.27 2.75 8.65
C ARG A 29 -4.75 1.64 7.76
N LEU A 30 -3.43 1.49 7.68
CA LEU A 30 -2.83 0.38 6.94
C LEU A 30 -3.24 -0.95 7.50
N ASN A 31 -3.17 -1.10 8.83
CA ASN A 31 -3.56 -2.34 9.49
C ASN A 31 -5.03 -2.65 9.26
N LYS A 32 -5.87 -1.63 9.33
CA LYS A 32 -7.29 -1.81 9.08
C LYS A 32 -7.55 -2.22 7.64
N ALA A 33 -6.90 -1.56 6.69
CA ALA A 33 -7.07 -1.89 5.27
C ALA A 33 -6.62 -3.30 4.97
N LEU A 34 -5.52 -3.73 5.56
CA LEU A 34 -5.04 -5.09 5.37
C LEU A 34 -6.02 -6.11 5.95
N ARG A 35 -6.55 -5.80 7.14
CA ARG A 35 -7.52 -6.67 7.81
C ARG A 35 -8.79 -6.82 6.97
N GLU A 36 -9.17 -5.77 6.26
CA GLU A 36 -10.35 -5.77 5.40
C GLU A 36 -10.07 -6.27 3.98
N ASN A 37 -8.89 -6.83 3.74
CA ASN A 37 -8.48 -7.36 2.45
C ASN A 37 -8.44 -6.30 1.35
N LYS A 38 -8.09 -5.08 1.70
CA LYS A 38 -8.04 -3.98 0.73
C LYS A 38 -6.65 -3.72 0.20
N ILE A 39 -5.67 -4.49 0.65
CA ILE A 39 -4.29 -4.39 0.15
C ILE A 39 -3.84 -5.77 -0.26
N LYS A 40 -3.38 -5.89 -1.50
CA LYS A 40 -2.92 -7.17 -2.03
C LYS A 40 -1.59 -7.00 -2.74
N LEU A 41 -0.71 -7.96 -2.53
CA LEU A 41 0.59 -8.00 -3.17
C LEU A 41 0.56 -9.11 -4.22
N ASN A 42 0.74 -8.73 -5.50
CA ASN A 42 0.68 -9.67 -6.62
C ASN A 42 -0.61 -10.47 -6.63
N GLY A 43 -1.72 -9.83 -6.24
CA GLY A 43 -3.03 -10.45 -6.22
C GLY A 43 -3.33 -11.30 -5.00
N LYS A 44 -2.43 -11.34 -4.01
CA LYS A 44 -2.60 -12.15 -2.81
C LYS A 44 -2.50 -11.29 -1.56
N LYS A 45 -3.29 -11.64 -0.55
CA LYS A 45 -3.20 -10.99 0.74
C LYS A 45 -1.90 -11.37 1.42
N GLN A 46 -1.13 -10.37 1.84
CA GLN A 46 0.15 -10.59 2.52
C GLN A 46 0.22 -9.70 3.77
N PRO A 47 0.90 -10.14 4.82
CA PRO A 47 1.07 -9.30 6.00
C PRO A 47 1.95 -8.07 5.70
N LEU A 48 1.80 -7.03 6.51
CA LEU A 48 2.58 -5.80 6.32
C LEU A 48 4.08 -6.01 6.50
N ALA A 49 4.47 -7.04 7.20
CA ALA A 49 5.89 -7.36 7.39
C ALA A 49 6.53 -7.98 6.15
N THR A 50 5.71 -8.38 5.17
CA THR A 50 6.23 -8.94 3.91
C THR A 50 7.06 -7.88 3.20
N ARG A 51 8.19 -8.30 2.66
CA ARG A 51 9.06 -7.39 1.91
C ARG A 51 8.70 -7.40 0.44
N VAL A 52 8.72 -6.22 -0.15
CA VAL A 52 8.45 -6.05 -1.58
C VAL A 52 9.74 -5.66 -2.27
N GLN A 53 9.85 -6.02 -3.54
CA GLN A 53 11.05 -5.75 -4.33
C GLN A 53 10.65 -5.28 -5.72
N ASN A 54 11.64 -4.90 -6.51
CA ASN A 54 11.40 -4.41 -7.85
C ASN A 54 10.64 -5.45 -8.67
N GLY A 55 9.58 -4.99 -9.34
CA GLY A 55 8.73 -5.86 -10.14
C GLY A 55 7.47 -6.34 -9.44
N ASP A 56 7.37 -6.15 -8.13
CA ASP A 56 6.13 -6.50 -7.41
C ASP A 56 5.03 -5.49 -7.71
N VAL A 57 3.79 -5.94 -7.67
CA VAL A 57 2.62 -5.11 -7.89
C VAL A 57 1.75 -5.12 -6.66
N ILE A 58 1.47 -3.94 -6.12
CA ILE A 58 0.62 -3.78 -4.96
C ILE A 58 -0.69 -3.15 -5.39
N ARG A 59 -1.81 -3.76 -5.02
CA ARG A 59 -3.13 -3.20 -5.29
C ARG A 59 -3.76 -2.73 -3.99
N VAL A 60 -4.20 -1.48 -3.99
CA VAL A 60 -4.82 -0.86 -2.83
C VAL A 60 -6.25 -0.50 -3.19
N TYR A 61 -7.20 -1.18 -2.58
CA TYR A 61 -8.63 -1.02 -2.89
C TYR A 61 -9.29 -0.02 -1.96
N LEU A 62 -8.64 1.13 -1.77
CA LEU A 62 -9.18 2.22 -0.97
C LEU A 62 -9.59 3.36 -1.89
N LEU A 63 -10.54 4.16 -1.41
CA LEU A 63 -10.95 5.34 -2.16
C LEU A 63 -9.83 6.39 -2.13
N ASP A 64 -9.80 7.24 -3.16
CA ASP A 64 -8.75 8.24 -3.29
C ASP A 64 -8.70 9.18 -2.07
N ASP A 65 -9.84 9.56 -1.53
CA ASP A 65 -9.87 10.44 -0.36
C ASP A 65 -9.30 9.73 0.88
N GLN A 66 -9.45 8.42 0.98
CA GLN A 66 -8.86 7.66 2.08
C GLN A 66 -7.34 7.61 1.95
N LEU A 67 -6.84 7.68 0.74
CA LEU A 67 -5.40 7.69 0.47
C LEU A 67 -4.80 9.09 0.47
N GLY A 68 -5.64 10.13 0.62
CA GLY A 68 -5.17 11.49 0.60
C GLY A 68 -4.85 12.01 -0.80
N LEU A 69 -5.37 11.37 -1.83
CA LEU A 69 -5.09 11.74 -3.21
C LEU A 69 -6.10 12.74 -3.77
N THR A 70 -7.24 12.88 -3.11
CA THR A 70 -8.28 13.82 -3.56
C THR A 70 -7.89 15.23 -3.17
N SER A 71 -7.98 16.14 -4.13
CA SER A 71 -7.70 17.54 -3.88
C SER A 71 -8.83 18.15 -3.06
N GLN A 72 -8.45 18.93 -2.06
CA GLN A 72 -9.40 19.64 -1.20
C GLN A 72 -9.36 21.12 -1.57
N GLU A 73 -10.43 21.61 -2.10
CA GLU A 73 -10.53 23.00 -2.51
C GLU A 73 -11.35 23.84 -1.58
#